data_f0367de59f70f7733e13bb3db296c0b5
#
_entry.id   f0367de59f70f7733e13bb3db296c0b5
#
_cell.length_a   1.000
_cell.length_b   1.000
_cell.length_c   1.000
_cell.angle_alpha   90.00
_cell.angle_beta   90.00
_cell.angle_gamma   90.00
#
_symmetry.space_group_name_H-M   'P 1'
#
loop_
_entity.id
_entity.type
_entity.pdbx_description
1 polymer ?
#
loop_
_entity_poly.entity_id
_entity_poly.type
_entity_poly.pdbx_seq_one_letter_code
_entity_poly.pdbx_strand_id
1 'polypeptide(L)'
;GVLLLAPTGKARVRLSNMAENVSSKTVAQFLASLGAFDFENMKPRLTEDSRKYSRAKNIIIDECSMLTTDTFHALIMSLDLKFINRIILIGDPYQLPPIGPGRAFSDLCHYLNCDDADANLKSAITYLRTVVRTIASGDSDVLTLASWFSGNKPEKFADEIFWKIESKNLKGDLSVYYWNDEKDLPQILRDAICKELACSDVELPESLKQKIGIDDLKSLESDPAALENLQILAPVINPAWGTYQLNSYLQSWVGNNINRKGDYQEIGTQKIYK
;
A
#
# COMPACT_ATOMS: atom_id res chain seq x y z
N GLY A 1 16.75 13.33 18.73
CA GLY A 1 16.26 13.28 17.36
C GLY A 1 15.31 12.11 17.13
N VAL A 2 14.57 12.18 16.03
CA VAL A 2 13.63 11.16 15.56
C VAL A 2 14.08 10.67 14.19
N LEU A 3 13.96 9.38 13.93
CA LEU A 3 14.13 8.77 12.61
C LEU A 3 12.79 8.14 12.19
N LEU A 4 12.32 8.49 11.00
CA LEU A 4 11.12 7.93 10.39
C LEU A 4 11.48 6.91 9.33
N LEU A 5 10.90 5.72 9.41
CA LEU A 5 11.13 4.64 8.47
C LEU A 5 9.81 4.10 7.91
N ALA A 6 9.83 3.64 6.67
CA ALA A 6 8.72 2.95 6.03
C ALA A 6 9.24 1.85 5.09
N PRO A 7 8.48 0.77 4.83
CA PRO A 7 8.91 -0.30 3.92
C PRO A 7 9.00 0.15 2.46
N THR A 8 8.12 1.06 2.03
CA THR A 8 8.00 1.47 0.62
C THR A 8 8.31 2.95 0.39
N GLY A 9 8.67 3.30 -0.84
CA GLY A 9 8.87 4.70 -1.25
C GLY A 9 7.62 5.56 -1.08
N LYS A 10 6.43 5.03 -1.41
CA LYS A 10 5.15 5.73 -1.27
C LYS A 10 4.85 6.04 0.21
N ALA A 11 4.97 5.06 1.10
CA ALA A 11 4.77 5.27 2.54
C ALA A 11 5.79 6.27 3.11
N ARG A 12 7.06 6.21 2.66
CA ARG A 12 8.09 7.19 3.05
C ARG A 12 7.70 8.62 2.65
N VAL A 13 7.26 8.84 1.40
CA VAL A 13 6.84 10.17 0.93
C VAL A 13 5.70 10.71 1.77
N ARG A 14 4.69 9.86 2.04
CA ARG A 14 3.56 10.23 2.90
C ARG A 14 4.01 10.64 4.30
N LEU A 15 4.89 9.85 4.94
CA LEU A 15 5.49 10.20 6.23
C LEU A 15 6.25 11.53 6.18
N SER A 16 7.02 11.76 5.11
CA SER A 16 7.78 12.98 4.93
C SER A 16 6.88 14.22 4.85
N ASN A 17 5.75 14.10 4.14
CA ASN A 17 4.79 15.19 3.99
C ASN A 17 4.04 15.51 5.30
N MET A 18 3.83 14.50 6.15
CA MET A 18 3.14 14.67 7.44
C MET A 18 4.06 15.17 8.56
N ALA A 19 5.36 14.94 8.45
CA ALA A 19 6.35 15.26 9.48
C ALA A 19 7.32 16.31 8.97
N GLU A 20 6.92 17.56 9.02
CA GLU A 20 7.75 18.70 8.63
C GLU A 20 9.13 18.63 9.29
N ASN A 21 10.21 18.77 8.48
CA ASN A 21 11.60 18.82 8.94
C ASN A 21 12.15 17.55 9.63
N VAL A 22 11.49 16.39 9.50
CA VAL A 22 12.01 15.12 10.01
C VAL A 22 12.48 14.25 8.85
N SER A 23 13.73 13.77 8.94
CA SER A 23 14.31 12.88 7.93
C SER A 23 13.56 11.54 7.89
N SER A 24 13.05 11.16 6.73
CA SER A 24 12.42 9.86 6.47
C SER A 24 13.23 9.06 5.45
N LYS A 25 13.30 7.73 5.62
CA LYS A 25 13.95 6.79 4.70
C LYS A 25 13.08 5.56 4.50
N THR A 26 13.29 4.86 3.38
CA THR A 26 12.82 3.47 3.35
C THR A 26 13.72 2.60 4.22
N VAL A 27 13.17 1.48 4.71
CA VAL A 27 13.96 0.52 5.51
C VAL A 27 15.17 0.02 4.71
N ALA A 28 15.00 -0.25 3.40
CA ALA A 28 16.09 -0.64 2.52
C ALA A 28 17.18 0.46 2.42
N GLN A 29 16.78 1.72 2.20
CA GLN A 29 17.71 2.86 2.17
C GLN A 29 18.45 3.04 3.51
N PHE A 30 17.74 2.85 4.61
CA PHE A 30 18.34 2.91 5.94
C PHE A 30 19.40 1.83 6.13
N LEU A 31 19.05 0.56 5.88
CA LEU A 31 19.97 -0.57 5.98
C LEU A 31 21.18 -0.41 5.05
N ALA A 32 20.95 0.02 3.81
CA ALA A 32 22.02 0.29 2.85
C ALA A 32 23.00 1.37 3.35
N SER A 33 22.49 2.43 3.98
CA SER A 33 23.34 3.50 4.54
C SER A 33 24.25 3.01 5.68
N LEU A 34 23.98 1.83 6.22
CA LEU A 34 24.76 1.17 7.27
C LEU A 34 25.58 -0.01 6.75
N GLY A 35 25.53 -0.31 5.46
CA GLY A 35 26.18 -1.48 4.86
C GLY A 35 25.49 -2.81 5.17
N ALA A 36 24.19 -2.76 5.48
CA ALA A 36 23.38 -3.93 5.89
C ALA A 36 22.31 -4.34 4.86
N PHE A 37 22.49 -3.96 3.57
CA PHE A 37 21.55 -4.28 2.50
C PHE A 37 22.29 -4.58 1.19
N ASP A 38 21.88 -5.66 0.54
CA ASP A 38 22.35 -6.10 -0.77
C ASP A 38 21.33 -5.70 -1.83
N PHE A 39 21.69 -4.74 -2.68
CA PHE A 39 20.84 -4.26 -3.76
C PHE A 39 20.76 -5.22 -4.96
N GLU A 40 21.74 -6.08 -5.18
CA GLU A 40 21.71 -7.05 -6.27
C GLU A 40 20.64 -8.11 -6.04
N ASN A 41 20.53 -8.55 -4.79
CA ASN A 41 19.55 -9.56 -4.38
C ASN A 41 18.30 -8.96 -3.71
N MET A 42 18.24 -7.62 -3.56
CA MET A 42 17.16 -6.90 -2.87
C MET A 42 16.84 -7.46 -1.48
N LYS A 43 17.87 -7.80 -0.71
CA LYS A 43 17.74 -8.46 0.59
C LYS A 43 18.62 -7.79 1.65
N PRO A 44 18.18 -7.81 2.92
CA PRO A 44 19.05 -7.42 4.02
C PRO A 44 20.25 -8.36 4.12
N ARG A 45 21.42 -7.80 4.39
CA ARG A 45 22.68 -8.54 4.57
C ARG A 45 23.51 -7.90 5.68
N LEU A 46 23.44 -8.50 6.86
CA LEU A 46 24.30 -8.10 7.96
C LEU A 46 25.70 -8.74 7.80
N THR A 47 26.74 -7.92 7.94
CA THR A 47 28.13 -8.34 7.94
C THR A 47 28.85 -7.79 9.17
N GLU A 48 30.07 -8.24 9.44
CA GLU A 48 30.90 -7.69 10.54
C GLU A 48 31.18 -6.20 10.36
N ASP A 49 31.24 -5.72 9.10
CA ASP A 49 31.46 -4.33 8.75
C ASP A 49 30.18 -3.48 8.83
N SER A 50 29.01 -4.08 9.07
CA SER A 50 27.74 -3.36 9.17
C SER A 50 27.72 -2.44 10.39
N ARG A 51 27.48 -1.14 10.14
CA ARG A 51 27.52 -0.12 11.19
C ARG A 51 26.25 -0.13 12.03
N LYS A 52 26.38 0.20 13.31
CA LYS A 52 25.25 0.44 14.21
C LYS A 52 24.80 1.91 14.12
N TYR A 53 23.48 2.10 14.14
CA TYR A 53 22.88 3.43 14.13
C TYR A 53 22.65 3.96 15.53
N SER A 54 23.20 5.15 15.83
CA SER A 54 23.15 5.80 17.15
C SER A 54 22.88 7.32 17.08
N ARG A 55 22.24 7.80 15.98
CA ARG A 55 22.04 9.27 15.78
C ARG A 55 20.70 9.77 16.30
N ALA A 56 19.64 8.97 16.27
CA ALA A 56 18.34 9.34 16.79
C ALA A 56 17.94 8.42 17.95
N LYS A 57 17.33 9.01 18.98
CA LYS A 57 16.89 8.28 20.19
C LYS A 57 15.52 7.63 20.03
N ASN A 58 14.72 8.13 19.10
CA ASN A 58 13.38 7.62 18.83
C ASN A 58 13.30 7.18 17.37
N ILE A 59 12.83 5.97 17.17
CA ILE A 59 12.64 5.37 15.84
C ILE A 59 11.15 5.13 15.67
N ILE A 60 10.58 5.61 14.58
CA ILE A 60 9.19 5.35 14.22
C ILE A 60 9.21 4.60 12.89
N ILE A 61 8.54 3.48 12.82
CA ILE A 61 8.46 2.62 11.65
C ILE A 61 6.98 2.46 11.31
N ASP A 62 6.57 3.01 10.17
CA ASP A 62 5.20 2.90 9.66
C ASP A 62 5.06 1.71 8.73
N GLU A 63 3.83 1.21 8.55
CA GLU A 63 3.48 0.06 7.71
C GLU A 63 4.31 -1.20 8.03
N CYS A 64 4.56 -1.46 9.33
CA CYS A 64 5.39 -2.58 9.79
C CYS A 64 4.88 -3.96 9.36
N SER A 65 3.59 -4.11 9.08
CA SER A 65 2.97 -5.33 8.58
C SER A 65 3.57 -5.83 7.27
N MET A 66 4.20 -4.94 6.49
CA MET A 66 4.86 -5.28 5.23
C MET A 66 6.32 -5.77 5.38
N LEU A 67 6.88 -5.77 6.58
CA LEU A 67 8.26 -6.17 6.81
C LEU A 67 8.37 -7.70 6.99
N THR A 68 9.22 -8.34 6.16
CA THR A 68 9.59 -9.74 6.36
C THR A 68 10.38 -9.90 7.67
N THR A 69 10.42 -11.11 8.21
CA THR A 69 11.20 -11.39 9.43
C THR A 69 12.67 -11.06 9.25
N ASP A 70 13.26 -11.36 8.10
CA ASP A 70 14.68 -11.06 7.83
C ASP A 70 14.94 -9.54 7.80
N THR A 71 14.04 -8.78 7.18
CA THR A 71 14.16 -7.31 7.12
C THR A 71 13.97 -6.70 8.50
N PHE A 72 13.00 -7.18 9.27
CA PHE A 72 12.76 -6.72 10.63
C PHE A 72 13.95 -7.06 11.55
N HIS A 73 14.47 -8.28 11.46
CA HIS A 73 15.68 -8.69 12.19
C HIS A 73 16.87 -7.79 11.85
N ALA A 74 17.18 -7.62 10.56
CA ALA A 74 18.29 -6.78 10.14
C ALA A 74 18.14 -5.33 10.62
N LEU A 75 16.92 -4.80 10.61
CA LEU A 75 16.61 -3.46 11.11
C LEU A 75 16.95 -3.34 12.60
N ILE A 76 16.44 -4.25 13.44
CA ILE A 76 16.68 -4.23 14.89
C ILE A 76 18.18 -4.41 15.19
N MET A 77 18.83 -5.36 14.50
CA MET A 77 20.28 -5.60 14.65
C MET A 77 21.15 -4.44 14.19
N SER A 78 20.65 -3.58 13.31
CA SER A 78 21.36 -2.37 12.86
C SER A 78 21.19 -1.17 13.80
N LEU A 79 20.36 -1.27 14.84
CA LEU A 79 20.20 -0.22 15.85
C LEU A 79 21.18 -0.44 17.02
N ASP A 80 21.75 0.63 17.54
CA ASP A 80 22.42 0.62 18.84
C ASP A 80 21.35 0.77 19.96
N LEU A 81 20.85 -0.36 20.43
CA LEU A 81 19.76 -0.40 21.42
C LEU A 81 20.13 0.29 22.74
N LYS A 82 21.42 0.44 23.06
CA LYS A 82 21.86 1.20 24.25
C LYS A 82 21.61 2.71 24.08
N PHE A 83 21.61 3.17 22.85
CA PHE A 83 21.39 4.58 22.51
C PHE A 83 19.91 4.92 22.27
N ILE A 84 19.12 3.93 21.85
CA ILE A 84 17.69 4.11 21.51
C ILE A 84 16.84 4.17 22.77
N ASN A 85 16.02 5.21 22.91
CA ASN A 85 15.06 5.35 24.01
C ASN A 85 13.72 4.69 23.69
N ARG A 86 13.28 4.76 22.42
CA ARG A 86 11.95 4.28 22.02
C ARG A 86 11.95 3.81 20.57
N ILE A 87 11.30 2.67 20.34
CA ILE A 87 10.94 2.18 19.01
C ILE A 87 9.41 2.12 18.97
N ILE A 88 8.80 2.79 17.99
CA ILE A 88 7.37 2.80 17.75
C ILE A 88 7.12 2.08 16.44
N LEU A 89 6.37 0.99 16.48
CA LEU A 89 5.96 0.20 15.35
C LEU A 89 4.50 0.50 15.05
N ILE A 90 4.20 0.94 13.82
CA ILE A 90 2.85 1.24 13.37
C ILE A 90 2.53 0.31 12.21
N GLY A 91 1.35 -0.29 12.22
CA GLY A 91 0.93 -1.22 11.16
C GLY A 91 -0.41 -1.85 11.48
N ASP A 92 -0.90 -2.63 10.54
CA ASP A 92 -2.13 -3.39 10.69
C ASP A 92 -1.82 -4.89 10.51
N PRO A 93 -1.95 -5.70 11.59
CA PRO A 93 -1.62 -7.13 11.53
C PRO A 93 -2.56 -7.94 10.63
N TYR A 94 -3.69 -7.37 10.21
CA TYR A 94 -4.70 -8.00 9.36
C TYR A 94 -4.63 -7.56 7.89
N GLN A 95 -3.73 -6.60 7.55
CA GLN A 95 -3.40 -6.32 6.16
C GLN A 95 -2.66 -7.48 5.50
N LEU A 96 -2.46 -7.38 4.18
CA LEU A 96 -1.73 -8.40 3.43
C LEU A 96 -0.35 -8.66 4.05
N PRO A 97 0.04 -9.94 4.20
CA PRO A 97 1.33 -10.29 4.76
C PRO A 97 2.48 -9.81 3.86
N PRO A 98 3.70 -9.73 4.41
CA PRO A 98 4.89 -9.39 3.63
C PRO A 98 5.08 -10.34 2.43
N ILE A 99 5.65 -9.81 1.34
CA ILE A 99 6.11 -10.65 0.23
C ILE A 99 7.46 -11.25 0.64
N GLY A 100 7.42 -12.43 1.25
CA GLY A 100 8.60 -13.13 1.77
C GLY A 100 8.33 -13.81 3.12
N PRO A 101 9.36 -14.41 3.73
CA PRO A 101 9.17 -15.26 4.91
C PRO A 101 8.85 -14.46 6.18
N GLY A 102 7.89 -14.96 6.94
CA GLY A 102 7.54 -14.53 8.28
C GLY A 102 6.61 -13.31 8.34
N ARG A 103 6.09 -13.04 9.53
CA ARG A 103 5.13 -11.96 9.84
C ARG A 103 5.48 -11.32 11.18
N ALA A 104 6.72 -10.85 11.32
CA ALA A 104 7.27 -10.42 12.61
C ALA A 104 6.38 -9.42 13.37
N PHE A 105 5.74 -8.47 12.67
CA PHE A 105 4.84 -7.51 13.31
C PHE A 105 3.56 -8.16 13.84
N SER A 106 2.91 -9.02 13.04
CA SER A 106 1.71 -9.75 13.47
C SER A 106 2.00 -10.70 14.62
N ASP A 107 3.14 -11.39 14.55
CA ASP A 107 3.57 -12.34 15.60
C ASP A 107 3.88 -11.60 16.92
N LEU A 108 4.49 -10.42 16.83
CA LEU A 108 4.72 -9.54 17.98
C LEU A 108 3.39 -9.06 18.59
N CYS A 109 2.45 -8.60 17.77
CA CYS A 109 1.12 -8.21 18.23
C CYS A 109 0.38 -9.36 18.91
N HIS A 110 0.48 -10.57 18.33
CA HIS A 110 -0.11 -11.78 18.90
C HIS A 110 0.52 -12.11 20.27
N TYR A 111 1.85 -12.11 20.36
CA TYR A 111 2.55 -12.34 21.61
C TYR A 111 2.16 -11.35 22.71
N LEU A 112 2.09 -10.06 22.39
CA LEU A 112 1.72 -9.00 23.34
C LEU A 112 0.28 -9.14 23.86
N ASN A 113 -0.59 -9.85 23.15
CA ASN A 113 -1.96 -10.16 23.58
C ASN A 113 -2.10 -11.51 24.30
N CYS A 114 -1.06 -12.34 24.33
CA CYS A 114 -1.10 -13.60 25.04
C CYS A 114 -1.10 -13.42 26.56
N ASP A 115 -1.69 -14.36 27.29
CA ASP A 115 -1.73 -14.33 28.75
C ASP A 115 -0.33 -14.45 29.37
N ASP A 116 0.57 -15.14 28.69
CA ASP A 116 1.96 -15.37 29.12
C ASP A 116 2.90 -14.15 28.87
N ALA A 117 2.43 -13.11 28.19
CA ALA A 117 3.26 -11.92 27.98
C ALA A 117 3.49 -11.15 29.28
N ASP A 118 4.70 -10.61 29.44
CA ASP A 118 5.05 -9.72 30.56
C ASP A 118 4.05 -8.56 30.67
N ALA A 119 3.57 -8.29 31.89
CA ALA A 119 2.57 -7.24 32.14
C ALA A 119 3.03 -5.85 31.68
N ASN A 120 4.33 -5.55 31.76
CA ASN A 120 4.90 -4.29 31.26
C ASN A 120 4.85 -4.22 29.74
N LEU A 121 5.02 -5.36 29.04
CA LEU A 121 4.96 -5.43 27.59
C LEU A 121 3.51 -5.36 27.06
N LYS A 122 2.53 -5.91 27.79
CA LYS A 122 1.10 -5.80 27.44
C LYS A 122 0.64 -4.35 27.34
N SER A 123 1.20 -3.47 28.15
CA SER A 123 0.90 -2.03 28.09
C SER A 123 1.52 -1.29 26.89
N ALA A 124 2.43 -1.95 26.16
CA ALA A 124 3.11 -1.34 25.02
C ALA A 124 2.30 -1.38 23.71
N ILE A 125 1.19 -2.13 23.66
CA ILE A 125 0.32 -2.18 22.48
C ILE A 125 -0.87 -1.24 22.63
N THR A 126 -1.19 -0.51 21.57
CA THR A 126 -2.36 0.37 21.48
C THR A 126 -3.10 0.13 20.18
N TYR A 127 -4.41 -0.01 20.24
CA TYR A 127 -5.27 -0.21 19.08
C TYR A 127 -6.02 1.07 18.73
N LEU A 128 -5.84 1.55 17.50
CA LEU A 128 -6.66 2.62 16.92
C LEU A 128 -7.93 2.00 16.34
N ARG A 129 -9.08 2.26 16.95
CA ARG A 129 -10.36 1.62 16.61
C ARG A 129 -11.31 2.53 15.84
N THR A 130 -11.08 3.83 15.86
CA THR A 130 -11.96 4.79 15.18
C THR A 130 -11.56 4.94 13.73
N VAL A 131 -12.47 4.62 12.82
CA VAL A 131 -12.30 4.81 11.37
C VAL A 131 -12.57 6.28 11.06
N VAL A 132 -11.53 7.03 10.68
CA VAL A 132 -11.64 8.47 10.41
C VAL A 132 -11.80 8.76 8.92
N ARG A 133 -11.24 7.93 8.03
CA ARG A 133 -11.18 8.19 6.57
C ARG A 133 -12.54 8.16 5.89
N THR A 134 -13.52 7.51 6.47
CA THR A 134 -14.82 7.21 5.84
C THR A 134 -16.02 7.74 6.65
N ILE A 135 -15.80 8.57 7.66
CA ILE A 135 -16.85 9.14 8.53
C ILE A 135 -17.88 9.97 7.74
N ALA A 136 -17.56 10.40 6.52
CA ALA A 136 -18.42 11.29 5.74
C ALA A 136 -19.59 10.58 5.01
N SER A 137 -19.66 9.25 4.95
CA SER A 137 -20.58 8.53 4.04
C SER A 137 -21.65 7.64 4.70
N GLY A 138 -21.87 7.69 6.01
CA GLY A 138 -22.90 6.85 6.63
C GLY A 138 -22.62 5.34 6.49
N ASP A 139 -23.63 4.52 6.19
CA ASP A 139 -23.48 3.09 5.96
C ASP A 139 -22.69 2.81 4.69
N SER A 140 -21.50 2.18 4.83
CA SER A 140 -20.59 1.82 3.73
C SER A 140 -20.61 0.30 3.52
N ASP A 141 -21.01 -0.13 2.33
CA ASP A 141 -20.97 -1.55 1.93
C ASP A 141 -19.50 -2.04 1.84
N VAL A 142 -18.55 -1.17 1.44
CA VAL A 142 -17.11 -1.47 1.41
C VAL A 142 -16.58 -1.75 2.82
N LEU A 143 -16.93 -0.91 3.80
CA LEU A 143 -16.48 -1.10 5.18
C LEU A 143 -17.13 -2.33 5.81
N THR A 144 -18.41 -2.58 5.51
CA THR A 144 -19.12 -3.77 5.98
C THR A 144 -18.44 -5.03 5.45
N LEU A 145 -18.12 -5.08 4.16
CA LEU A 145 -17.37 -6.19 3.57
C LEU A 145 -15.97 -6.31 4.19
N ALA A 146 -15.23 -5.20 4.31
CA ALA A 146 -13.88 -5.18 4.86
C ALA A 146 -13.83 -5.64 6.33
N SER A 147 -14.88 -5.41 7.11
CA SER A 147 -14.95 -5.82 8.52
C SER A 147 -14.75 -7.33 8.72
N TRP A 148 -15.13 -8.16 7.75
CA TRP A 148 -14.93 -9.60 7.76
C TRP A 148 -13.47 -10.02 7.68
N PHE A 149 -12.60 -9.13 7.21
CA PHE A 149 -11.16 -9.37 7.04
C PHE A 149 -10.31 -8.58 8.04
N SER A 150 -10.93 -7.79 8.92
CA SER A 150 -10.24 -6.91 9.88
C SER A 150 -9.72 -7.63 11.13
N GLY A 151 -9.98 -8.94 11.30
CA GLY A 151 -9.66 -9.71 12.49
C GLY A 151 -10.55 -9.40 13.71
N ASN A 152 -11.45 -8.45 13.60
CA ASN A 152 -12.48 -8.19 14.60
C ASN A 152 -13.74 -9.00 14.29
N LYS A 153 -14.55 -9.25 15.32
CA LYS A 153 -15.86 -9.85 15.09
C LYS A 153 -16.73 -8.83 14.32
N PRO A 154 -17.26 -9.20 13.15
CA PRO A 154 -18.15 -8.33 12.40
C PRO A 154 -19.36 -7.91 13.24
N GLU A 155 -19.93 -6.75 12.91
CA GLU A 155 -21.16 -6.27 13.54
C GLU A 155 -22.36 -7.20 13.27
N LYS A 156 -23.42 -7.02 14.07
CA LYS A 156 -24.65 -7.76 13.81
C LYS A 156 -25.17 -7.41 12.42
N PHE A 157 -25.62 -8.45 11.68
CA PHE A 157 -26.13 -8.34 10.31
C PHE A 157 -25.11 -7.95 9.24
N ALA A 158 -23.80 -7.91 9.56
CA ALA A 158 -22.76 -7.67 8.56
C ALA A 158 -22.74 -8.74 7.46
N ASP A 159 -23.29 -9.93 7.69
CA ASP A 159 -23.47 -11.02 6.72
C ASP A 159 -24.48 -10.67 5.62
N GLU A 160 -25.38 -9.71 5.82
CA GLU A 160 -26.29 -9.23 4.78
C GLU A 160 -25.54 -8.70 3.54
N ILE A 161 -24.27 -8.29 3.68
CA ILE A 161 -23.45 -7.84 2.56
C ILE A 161 -23.28 -8.93 1.50
N PHE A 162 -23.11 -10.20 1.90
CA PHE A 162 -22.96 -11.31 0.96
C PHE A 162 -24.26 -11.56 0.18
N TRP A 163 -25.42 -11.46 0.87
CA TRP A 163 -26.71 -11.55 0.20
C TRP A 163 -26.93 -10.38 -0.77
N LYS A 164 -26.55 -9.15 -0.41
CA LYS A 164 -26.61 -7.99 -1.31
C LYS A 164 -25.73 -8.18 -2.55
N ILE A 165 -24.54 -8.78 -2.39
CA ILE A 165 -23.63 -9.09 -3.50
C ILE A 165 -24.26 -10.12 -4.44
N GLU A 166 -24.77 -11.25 -3.91
CA GLU A 166 -25.39 -12.32 -4.70
C GLU A 166 -26.63 -11.83 -5.44
N SER A 167 -27.51 -11.09 -4.76
CA SER A 167 -28.73 -10.55 -5.33
C SER A 167 -28.51 -9.32 -6.24
N LYS A 168 -27.26 -8.86 -6.41
CA LYS A 168 -26.91 -7.63 -7.15
C LYS A 168 -27.65 -6.39 -6.65
N ASN A 169 -27.96 -6.34 -5.36
CA ASN A 169 -28.71 -5.25 -4.72
C ASN A 169 -27.80 -4.34 -3.87
N LEU A 170 -26.60 -4.05 -4.37
CA LEU A 170 -25.69 -3.08 -3.77
C LEU A 170 -26.15 -1.67 -4.17
N LYS A 171 -26.33 -0.80 -3.20
CA LYS A 171 -26.77 0.59 -3.39
C LYS A 171 -25.76 1.62 -2.89
N GLY A 172 -24.69 1.14 -2.28
CA GLY A 172 -23.69 1.97 -1.64
C GLY A 172 -22.46 2.24 -2.52
N ASP A 173 -21.34 2.35 -1.86
CA ASP A 173 -20.01 2.63 -2.39
C ASP A 173 -19.29 1.39 -2.95
N LEU A 174 -19.92 0.21 -2.92
CA LEU A 174 -19.40 -1.06 -3.43
C LEU A 174 -20.10 -1.44 -4.74
N SER A 175 -19.32 -1.79 -5.75
CA SER A 175 -19.80 -2.42 -6.98
C SER A 175 -19.05 -3.72 -7.22
N VAL A 176 -19.74 -4.80 -7.58
CA VAL A 176 -19.14 -6.11 -7.83
C VAL A 176 -19.45 -6.53 -9.26
N TYR A 177 -18.43 -6.92 -10.00
CA TYR A 177 -18.50 -7.39 -11.37
C TYR A 177 -17.92 -8.79 -11.45
N TYR A 178 -18.63 -9.67 -12.18
CA TYR A 178 -18.21 -11.05 -12.40
C TYR A 178 -17.81 -11.26 -13.86
N TRP A 179 -16.79 -12.05 -14.09
CA TRP A 179 -16.32 -12.43 -15.41
C TRP A 179 -16.02 -13.94 -15.43
N ASN A 180 -16.33 -14.61 -16.53
CA ASN A 180 -16.11 -16.04 -16.70
C ASN A 180 -15.02 -16.34 -17.72
N ASP A 181 -14.84 -15.47 -18.71
CA ASP A 181 -13.78 -15.56 -19.72
C ASP A 181 -12.84 -14.35 -19.57
N GLU A 182 -11.55 -14.60 -19.60
CA GLU A 182 -10.51 -13.54 -19.57
C GLU A 182 -10.69 -12.50 -20.68
N LYS A 183 -11.29 -12.87 -21.80
CA LYS A 183 -11.57 -11.98 -22.93
C LYS A 183 -12.60 -10.89 -22.59
N ASP A 184 -13.48 -11.16 -21.63
CA ASP A 184 -14.50 -10.20 -21.21
C ASP A 184 -13.95 -9.12 -20.27
N LEU A 185 -12.82 -9.40 -19.61
CA LEU A 185 -12.26 -8.55 -18.59
C LEU A 185 -11.97 -7.11 -19.05
N PRO A 186 -11.39 -6.87 -20.26
CA PRO A 186 -11.13 -5.49 -20.71
C PRO A 186 -12.41 -4.66 -20.82
N GLN A 187 -13.50 -5.25 -21.33
CA GLN A 187 -14.77 -4.54 -21.46
C GLN A 187 -15.41 -4.29 -20.09
N ILE A 188 -15.42 -5.31 -19.22
CA ILE A 188 -15.95 -5.16 -17.86
C ILE A 188 -15.19 -4.09 -17.06
N LEU A 189 -13.86 -4.07 -17.17
CA LEU A 189 -13.04 -3.06 -16.52
C LEU A 189 -13.35 -1.66 -17.07
N ARG A 190 -13.51 -1.55 -18.39
CA ARG A 190 -13.85 -0.30 -19.06
C ARG A 190 -15.22 0.23 -18.59
N ASP A 191 -16.22 -0.63 -18.55
CA ASP A 191 -17.57 -0.29 -18.08
C ASP A 191 -17.57 0.12 -16.60
N ALA A 192 -16.78 -0.57 -15.76
CA ALA A 192 -16.64 -0.24 -14.35
C ALA A 192 -16.01 1.15 -14.15
N ILE A 193 -14.96 1.47 -14.92
CA ILE A 193 -14.29 2.77 -14.85
C ILE A 193 -15.20 3.87 -15.40
N CYS A 194 -15.91 3.65 -16.51
CA CYS A 194 -16.87 4.61 -17.04
C CYS A 194 -17.96 4.95 -16.03
N LYS A 195 -18.45 3.93 -15.31
CA LYS A 195 -19.45 4.12 -14.25
C LYS A 195 -18.87 4.94 -13.09
N GLU A 196 -17.66 4.64 -12.64
CA GLU A 196 -16.99 5.36 -11.56
C GLU A 196 -16.70 6.82 -11.91
N LEU A 197 -16.30 7.08 -13.16
CA LEU A 197 -16.01 8.41 -13.64
C LEU A 197 -17.26 9.16 -14.14
N ALA A 198 -18.43 8.50 -14.12
CA ALA A 198 -19.68 9.03 -14.67
C ALA A 198 -19.54 9.55 -16.12
N CYS A 199 -18.79 8.82 -16.96
CA CYS A 199 -18.52 9.19 -18.35
C CYS A 199 -18.99 8.12 -19.33
N SER A 200 -19.17 8.50 -20.58
CA SER A 200 -19.40 7.56 -21.67
C SER A 200 -18.10 6.89 -22.12
N ASP A 201 -18.22 5.81 -22.89
CA ASP A 201 -17.09 5.08 -23.45
C ASP A 201 -16.19 5.96 -24.35
N VAL A 202 -16.77 6.91 -25.04
CA VAL A 202 -16.07 7.86 -25.92
C VAL A 202 -15.29 8.90 -25.10
N GLU A 203 -15.83 9.29 -23.95
CA GLU A 203 -15.22 10.30 -23.06
C GLU A 203 -14.16 9.70 -22.13
N LEU A 204 -14.12 8.38 -22.01
CA LEU A 204 -13.24 7.69 -21.07
C LEU A 204 -11.77 8.11 -21.15
N PRO A 205 -11.13 8.28 -22.35
CA PRO A 205 -9.74 8.67 -22.41
C PRO A 205 -9.46 10.01 -21.74
N GLU A 206 -10.30 11.00 -21.97
CA GLU A 206 -10.11 12.34 -21.40
C GLU A 206 -10.49 12.37 -19.91
N SER A 207 -11.57 11.68 -19.52
CA SER A 207 -11.99 11.55 -18.13
C SER A 207 -10.94 10.86 -17.27
N LEU A 208 -10.28 9.81 -17.81
CA LEU A 208 -9.15 9.14 -17.16
C LEU A 208 -7.97 10.08 -16.98
N LYS A 209 -7.55 10.79 -18.03
CA LYS A 209 -6.44 11.75 -17.96
C LYS A 209 -6.69 12.80 -16.90
N GLN A 210 -7.88 13.40 -16.91
CA GLN A 210 -8.28 14.41 -15.93
C GLN A 210 -8.25 13.85 -14.50
N LYS A 211 -8.80 12.64 -14.29
CA LYS A 211 -8.89 12.02 -12.96
C LYS A 211 -7.53 11.69 -12.36
N ILE A 212 -6.60 11.21 -13.18
CA ILE A 212 -5.24 10.85 -12.76
C ILE A 212 -4.22 11.99 -12.97
N GLY A 213 -4.68 13.17 -13.38
CA GLY A 213 -3.84 14.37 -13.48
C GLY A 213 -2.81 14.37 -14.61
N ILE A 214 -3.01 13.59 -15.69
CA ILE A 214 -2.04 13.48 -16.82
C ILE A 214 -2.21 14.63 -17.86
N ASP A 215 -3.17 15.49 -17.74
CA ASP A 215 -3.40 16.60 -18.71
C ASP A 215 -2.20 17.55 -18.81
N ASP A 216 -1.40 17.64 -17.76
CA ASP A 216 -0.12 18.32 -17.76
C ASP A 216 0.90 17.49 -16.95
N LEU A 217 1.88 16.86 -17.64
CA LEU A 217 2.98 16.12 -16.99
C LEU A 217 3.75 16.97 -15.97
N LYS A 218 3.76 18.30 -16.14
CA LYS A 218 4.32 19.23 -15.14
C LYS A 218 3.45 19.34 -13.89
N SER A 219 2.14 19.11 -14.00
CA SER A 219 1.24 19.10 -12.84
C SER A 219 1.45 17.88 -11.95
N LEU A 220 1.85 16.74 -12.51
CA LEU A 220 2.20 15.53 -11.74
C LEU A 220 3.47 15.71 -10.89
N GLU A 221 4.42 16.53 -11.36
CA GLU A 221 5.59 16.90 -10.55
C GLU A 221 5.19 17.80 -9.37
N SER A 222 4.14 18.62 -9.55
CA SER A 222 3.65 19.55 -8.52
C SER A 222 2.62 18.93 -7.57
N ASP A 223 1.83 17.93 -8.02
CA ASP A 223 0.84 17.23 -7.21
C ASP A 223 0.87 15.70 -7.43
N PRO A 224 1.81 14.99 -6.82
CA PRO A 224 1.84 13.53 -6.87
C PRO A 224 0.60 12.86 -6.25
N ALA A 225 -0.18 13.58 -5.44
CA ALA A 225 -1.40 13.06 -4.82
C ALA A 225 -2.54 12.86 -5.84
N ALA A 226 -2.50 13.54 -6.99
CA ALA A 226 -3.47 13.33 -8.06
C ALA A 226 -3.54 11.86 -8.55
N LEU A 227 -2.40 11.15 -8.55
CA LEU A 227 -2.35 9.71 -8.87
C LEU A 227 -3.09 8.82 -7.86
N GLU A 228 -3.46 9.34 -6.70
CA GLU A 228 -4.21 8.60 -5.68
C GLU A 228 -5.73 8.70 -5.87
N ASN A 229 -6.21 9.57 -6.77
CA ASN A 229 -7.63 9.76 -7.03
C ASN A 229 -8.30 8.54 -7.68
N LEU A 230 -7.54 7.70 -8.39
CA LEU A 230 -7.99 6.44 -8.95
C LEU A 230 -6.88 5.40 -8.83
N GLN A 231 -7.17 4.28 -8.18
CA GLN A 231 -6.23 3.18 -8.03
C GLN A 231 -6.86 1.87 -8.46
N ILE A 232 -6.13 1.10 -9.26
CA ILE A 232 -6.51 -0.25 -9.68
C ILE A 232 -5.50 -1.22 -9.06
N LEU A 233 -5.99 -2.12 -8.21
CA LEU A 233 -5.18 -3.12 -7.54
C LEU A 233 -5.37 -4.48 -8.22
N ALA A 234 -4.26 -5.20 -8.43
CA ALA A 234 -4.27 -6.56 -8.94
C ALA A 234 -3.42 -7.46 -8.05
N PRO A 235 -3.87 -8.70 -7.76
CA PRO A 235 -3.16 -9.60 -6.85
C PRO A 235 -1.91 -10.23 -7.47
N VAL A 236 -1.74 -10.13 -8.80
CA VAL A 236 -0.69 -10.82 -9.58
C VAL A 236 -0.10 -9.89 -10.64
N ILE A 237 1.03 -10.29 -11.23
CA ILE A 237 1.76 -9.49 -12.22
C ILE A 237 1.39 -9.89 -13.66
N ASN A 238 1.48 -11.18 -14.00
CA ASN A 238 1.53 -11.68 -15.38
C ASN A 238 0.22 -12.16 -16.02
N PRO A 239 -0.78 -12.77 -15.33
CA PRO A 239 -2.02 -13.20 -15.96
C PRO A 239 -2.82 -12.07 -16.60
N ALA A 240 -3.85 -12.41 -17.37
CA ALA A 240 -4.72 -11.44 -18.05
C ALA A 240 -5.35 -10.39 -17.10
N TRP A 241 -5.50 -10.74 -15.82
CA TRP A 241 -5.94 -9.86 -14.72
C TRP A 241 -4.78 -9.30 -13.89
N GLY A 242 -3.54 -9.45 -14.37
CA GLY A 242 -2.34 -8.95 -13.70
C GLY A 242 -2.02 -7.50 -14.05
N THR A 243 -1.15 -6.88 -13.25
CA THR A 243 -0.81 -5.46 -13.39
C THR A 243 -0.26 -5.12 -14.78
N TYR A 244 0.49 -6.01 -15.42
CA TYR A 244 1.01 -5.77 -16.77
C TYR A 244 -0.11 -5.61 -17.79
N GLN A 245 -1.05 -6.55 -17.80
CA GLN A 245 -2.11 -6.54 -18.79
C GLN A 245 -3.11 -5.42 -18.53
N LEU A 246 -3.45 -5.16 -17.25
CA LEU A 246 -4.33 -4.05 -16.88
C LEU A 246 -3.73 -2.70 -17.27
N ASN A 247 -2.44 -2.48 -17.02
CA ASN A 247 -1.75 -1.27 -17.47
C ASN A 247 -1.75 -1.14 -19.00
N SER A 248 -1.58 -2.25 -19.74
CA SER A 248 -1.64 -2.25 -21.20
C SER A 248 -3.02 -1.81 -21.70
N TYR A 249 -4.10 -2.29 -21.07
CA TYR A 249 -5.46 -1.86 -21.41
C TYR A 249 -5.65 -0.37 -21.17
N LEU A 250 -5.31 0.12 -19.97
CA LEU A 250 -5.42 1.53 -19.63
C LEU A 250 -4.61 2.42 -20.57
N GLN A 251 -3.38 2.04 -20.88
CA GLN A 251 -2.54 2.75 -21.84
C GLN A 251 -3.15 2.77 -23.24
N SER A 252 -3.76 1.67 -23.69
CA SER A 252 -4.42 1.62 -25.00
C SER A 252 -5.63 2.53 -25.08
N TRP A 253 -6.36 2.71 -23.99
CA TRP A 253 -7.53 3.59 -23.94
C TRP A 253 -7.16 5.06 -23.87
N VAL A 254 -6.09 5.41 -23.18
CA VAL A 254 -5.61 6.80 -23.03
C VAL A 254 -4.71 7.22 -24.20
N GLY A 255 -4.09 6.25 -24.87
CA GLY A 255 -2.76 6.38 -25.45
C GLY A 255 -2.60 6.75 -26.91
N ASN A 256 -3.65 7.05 -27.71
CA ASN A 256 -3.36 7.50 -29.10
C ASN A 256 -2.80 8.92 -29.18
N ASN A 257 -2.86 9.71 -28.14
CA ASN A 257 -2.37 11.09 -28.09
C ASN A 257 -1.05 11.28 -27.29
N ILE A 258 -0.56 10.25 -26.60
CA ILE A 258 0.68 10.32 -25.79
C ILE A 258 1.91 9.80 -26.57
N ASN A 259 1.80 9.54 -27.86
CA ASN A 259 2.88 9.01 -28.70
C ASN A 259 3.88 10.08 -29.17
N ARG A 260 4.37 10.93 -28.31
CA ARG A 260 5.62 11.67 -28.61
C ARG A 260 6.80 10.78 -28.21
N LYS A 261 7.62 10.40 -29.20
CA LYS A 261 8.88 9.69 -29.00
C LYS A 261 9.74 10.52 -28.04
N GLY A 262 9.91 10.09 -26.80
CA GLY A 262 10.63 10.81 -25.75
C GLY A 262 9.90 10.95 -24.42
N ASP A 263 8.56 10.78 -24.39
CA ASP A 263 7.76 10.93 -23.19
C ASP A 263 7.65 9.64 -22.35
N TYR A 264 8.27 8.55 -22.80
CA TYR A 264 8.25 7.28 -22.08
C TYR A 264 9.63 6.59 -22.13
N GLN A 265 9.90 5.79 -21.13
CA GLN A 265 11.03 4.87 -21.07
C GLN A 265 10.51 3.44 -21.23
N GLU A 266 11.09 2.67 -22.16
CA GLU A 266 10.79 1.26 -22.28
C GLU A 266 11.61 0.46 -21.25
N ILE A 267 10.90 -0.29 -20.39
CA ILE A 267 11.50 -1.23 -19.46
C ILE A 267 10.89 -2.60 -19.75
N GLY A 268 11.64 -3.46 -20.41
CA GLY A 268 11.12 -4.72 -20.94
C GLY A 268 10.07 -4.49 -22.02
N THR A 269 8.86 -5.03 -21.84
CA THR A 269 7.71 -4.84 -22.75
C THR A 269 6.81 -3.68 -22.37
N GLN A 270 7.14 -2.93 -21.30
CA GLN A 270 6.33 -1.81 -20.80
C GLN A 270 6.88 -0.46 -21.20
N LYS A 271 5.96 0.44 -21.55
CA LYS A 271 6.23 1.88 -21.66
C LYS A 271 5.91 2.53 -20.33
N ILE A 272 6.93 3.08 -19.68
CA ILE A 272 6.75 3.90 -18.48
C ILE A 272 6.86 5.36 -18.93
N TYR A 273 5.78 6.09 -18.85
CA TYR A 273 5.75 7.51 -19.19
C TYR A 273 6.47 8.30 -18.10
N LYS A 274 7.28 9.28 -18.55
CA LYS A 274 8.03 10.17 -17.64
C LYS A 274 7.13 11.28 -17.16
#